data_2c95c00a39263fd6f0d75f19d5acbb58
#
_entry.id   2c95c00a39263fd6f0d75f19d5acbb58
#
_cell.length_a   1.000
_cell.length_b   1.000
_cell.length_c   1.000
_cell.angle_alpha   90.00
_cell.angle_beta   90.00
_cell.angle_gamma   90.00
#
_symmetry.space_group_name_H-M   'P 1'
#
loop_
_entity.id
_entity.type
_entity.pdbx_description
1 polymer ?
#
loop_
_entity_poly.entity_id
_entity_poly.type
_entity_poly.pdbx_seq_one_letter_code
_entity_poly.pdbx_strand_id
1 'polypeptide(L)'
;MKRMGHITRHFARHMALLLAALLVLSVLPLACQPTPEEEPVVNKGDGTLEEAIAAEALPPARYEAPETLRLDPFGTETFQVVVDAEVCVPDVERYPIVEVVLRTITADWARDMMYKMADGKTIYTYQTETPTTKEQIEAEIALLQQQLANPDAYLPAGADEQARAEAEREWREVLEAWEVLYREAPDTFERREVDMSDAAFRTALEFRGAVESGKQRETYLSVTAWYGVPGGNVEYNNLVDVGMPFHFDMDSDLTDLNDVTISAEEAVQIGLDFLAQLGETDFAPAQILAGYCDPEWGTDPIPLEEWPQCYQIQFTRSVAGVPATYREEHYDGIGADGRERYAPAYPQESIEMDIRDSGVTYMYWSTPSELGRTLNENVTLMPFEQVVERFCDQILYSATPAVEETDSVIKKTLYIDRIELGMVRALQRGSVEEWVMVPAWTFFGRTVLQYAGPEPGGYPLNENNEYVSEMPGYSYLILNAVDGSVYDPGVGY
;
A
#
# COMPACT_ATOMS: atom_id res chain seq x y z
N MET A 1 -32.21 1.68 66.24
CA MET A 1 -31.41 1.76 65.05
C MET A 1 -31.71 0.70 63.92
N LYS A 2 -32.87 0.02 63.90
CA LYS A 2 -33.22 -1.00 62.91
C LYS A 2 -34.29 -0.56 61.87
N ARG A 3 -34.84 0.68 61.94
CA ARG A 3 -35.87 1.16 61.06
C ARG A 3 -35.39 2.11 59.89
N MET A 4 -34.14 2.59 59.98
CA MET A 4 -33.60 3.47 58.91
C MET A 4 -32.97 2.73 57.72
N GLY A 5 -32.64 1.46 57.87
CA GLY A 5 -32.01 0.68 56.78
C GLY A 5 -32.98 0.15 55.71
N HIS A 6 -34.28 0.17 55.94
CA HIS A 6 -35.29 -0.30 54.99
C HIS A 6 -35.71 0.78 53.98
N ILE A 7 -35.74 2.04 54.41
CA ILE A 7 -36.18 3.18 53.55
C ILE A 7 -35.09 3.50 52.51
N THR A 8 -33.81 3.44 52.89
CA THR A 8 -32.68 3.69 51.97
C THR A 8 -32.54 2.61 50.90
N ARG A 9 -32.87 1.34 51.23
CA ARG A 9 -32.82 0.26 50.21
C ARG A 9 -33.97 0.33 49.20
N HIS A 10 -35.15 0.78 49.59
CA HIS A 10 -36.26 0.98 48.65
C HIS A 10 -36.03 2.18 47.76
N PHE A 11 -35.47 3.27 48.29
CA PHE A 11 -35.13 4.45 47.47
C PHE A 11 -34.02 4.17 46.45
N ALA A 12 -32.97 3.44 46.84
CA ALA A 12 -31.91 3.02 45.94
C ALA A 12 -32.39 2.07 44.80
N ARG A 13 -33.35 1.17 45.13
CA ARG A 13 -33.96 0.29 44.13
C ARG A 13 -34.85 1.06 43.11
N HIS A 14 -35.59 2.04 43.57
CA HIS A 14 -36.46 2.84 42.68
C HIS A 14 -35.64 3.80 41.81
N MET A 15 -34.53 4.33 42.37
CA MET A 15 -33.62 5.17 41.59
C MET A 15 -32.84 4.36 40.56
N ALA A 16 -32.43 3.12 40.85
CA ALA A 16 -31.80 2.23 39.90
C ALA A 16 -32.75 1.80 38.77
N LEU A 17 -34.02 1.56 39.10
CA LEU A 17 -35.06 1.27 38.09
C LEU A 17 -35.42 2.48 37.24
N LEU A 18 -35.43 3.69 37.77
CA LEU A 18 -35.63 4.93 37.03
C LEU A 18 -34.43 5.25 36.11
N LEU A 19 -33.20 5.01 36.57
CA LEU A 19 -32.00 5.16 35.74
C LEU A 19 -31.95 4.12 34.62
N ALA A 20 -32.32 2.87 34.89
CA ALA A 20 -32.41 1.82 33.87
C ALA A 20 -33.52 2.13 32.84
N ALA A 21 -34.66 2.66 33.26
CA ALA A 21 -35.73 3.07 32.39
C ALA A 21 -35.36 4.32 31.53
N LEU A 22 -34.60 5.27 32.10
CA LEU A 22 -34.04 6.42 31.35
C LEU A 22 -32.97 6.00 30.35
N LEU A 23 -32.14 5.03 30.68
CA LEU A 23 -31.16 4.45 29.75
C LEU A 23 -31.83 3.71 28.59
N VAL A 24 -32.87 2.94 28.83
CA VAL A 24 -33.65 2.27 27.77
C VAL A 24 -34.41 3.28 26.90
N LEU A 25 -34.94 4.36 27.48
CA LEU A 25 -35.62 5.42 26.74
C LEU A 25 -34.65 6.32 25.93
N SER A 26 -33.40 6.44 26.31
CA SER A 26 -32.40 7.20 25.55
C SER A 26 -31.80 6.41 24.37
N VAL A 27 -31.91 5.07 24.39
CA VAL A 27 -31.43 4.23 23.26
C VAL A 27 -32.52 4.01 22.19
N LEU A 28 -33.80 4.14 22.54
CA LEU A 28 -34.92 3.95 21.61
C LEU A 28 -35.04 4.97 20.46
N PRO A 29 -34.64 6.25 20.59
CA PRO A 29 -34.67 7.17 19.44
C PRO A 29 -33.44 7.04 18.53
N LEU A 30 -32.34 6.41 18.97
CA LEU A 30 -31.15 6.21 18.14
C LEU A 30 -31.23 4.94 17.27
N ALA A 31 -32.16 4.04 17.55
CA ALA A 31 -32.35 2.79 16.78
C ALA A 31 -33.36 2.91 15.63
N CYS A 32 -33.98 4.09 15.42
CA CYS A 32 -34.90 4.33 14.33
C CYS A 32 -34.61 5.68 13.69
N GLN A 33 -33.44 5.88 13.16
CA GLN A 33 -33.33 6.71 11.98
C GLN A 33 -33.96 5.91 10.85
N PRO A 34 -35.00 6.45 10.16
CA PRO A 34 -35.44 5.83 8.92
C PRO A 34 -34.22 5.77 8.02
N THR A 35 -33.86 4.58 7.59
CA THR A 35 -32.97 4.42 6.45
C THR A 35 -33.52 5.34 5.38
N PRO A 36 -32.70 6.24 4.80
CA PRO A 36 -33.20 7.04 3.68
C PRO A 36 -33.83 6.07 2.67
N GLU A 37 -35.06 6.31 2.29
CA GLU A 37 -35.74 5.57 1.22
C GLU A 37 -35.18 6.00 -0.16
N GLU A 38 -33.91 6.33 -0.23
CA GLU A 38 -33.20 6.43 -1.48
C GLU A 38 -32.89 5.01 -1.88
N GLU A 39 -33.55 4.54 -2.91
CA GLU A 39 -33.18 3.34 -3.60
C GLU A 39 -31.65 3.42 -3.83
N PRO A 40 -30.89 2.38 -3.47
CA PRO A 40 -29.48 2.38 -3.81
C PRO A 40 -29.39 2.58 -5.32
N VAL A 41 -28.75 3.67 -5.75
CA VAL A 41 -28.57 4.06 -7.16
C VAL A 41 -27.70 3.05 -7.94
N VAL A 42 -27.51 1.90 -7.40
CA VAL A 42 -26.89 0.76 -8.06
C VAL A 42 -27.97 0.05 -8.88
N ASN A 43 -28.28 0.62 -10.01
CA ASN A 43 -28.87 -0.17 -11.08
C ASN A 43 -27.78 -1.16 -11.54
N LYS A 44 -27.71 -2.34 -10.92
CA LYS A 44 -26.82 -3.43 -11.34
C LYS A 44 -27.13 -3.75 -12.78
N GLY A 45 -26.10 -3.80 -13.63
CA GLY A 45 -26.29 -4.23 -15.02
C GLY A 45 -27.03 -5.57 -15.13
N ASP A 46 -27.54 -5.90 -16.30
CA ASP A 46 -28.23 -7.14 -16.58
C ASP A 46 -27.25 -8.33 -16.42
N GLY A 47 -27.14 -8.85 -15.23
CA GLY A 47 -26.26 -9.95 -14.87
C GLY A 47 -25.47 -9.70 -13.60
N THR A 48 -25.24 -10.73 -12.83
CA THR A 48 -24.39 -10.71 -11.62
C THR A 48 -23.06 -11.38 -11.91
N LEU A 49 -22.06 -11.13 -11.08
CA LEU A 49 -20.77 -11.85 -11.14
C LEU A 49 -20.99 -13.37 -11.07
N GLU A 50 -21.93 -13.85 -10.23
CA GLU A 50 -22.25 -15.27 -10.10
C GLU A 50 -22.85 -15.84 -11.38
N GLU A 51 -23.70 -15.08 -12.08
CA GLU A 51 -24.24 -15.49 -13.39
C GLU A 51 -23.15 -15.54 -14.45
N ALA A 52 -22.23 -14.59 -14.45
CA ALA A 52 -21.08 -14.59 -15.35
C ALA A 52 -20.14 -15.77 -15.10
N ILE A 53 -19.90 -16.13 -13.82
CA ILE A 53 -19.12 -17.32 -13.46
C ILE A 53 -19.81 -18.59 -13.97
N ALA A 54 -21.14 -18.66 -13.89
CA ALA A 54 -21.91 -19.84 -14.30
C ALA A 54 -22.18 -19.92 -15.81
N ALA A 55 -21.94 -18.84 -16.55
CA ALA A 55 -22.18 -18.79 -17.98
C ALA A 55 -21.17 -19.64 -18.77
N GLU A 56 -21.55 -20.02 -19.99
CA GLU A 56 -20.60 -20.63 -20.92
C GLU A 56 -19.56 -19.60 -21.37
N ALA A 57 -18.28 -20.01 -21.35
CA ALA A 57 -17.18 -19.13 -21.76
C ALA A 57 -17.34 -18.72 -23.23
N LEU A 58 -17.13 -17.44 -23.50
CA LEU A 58 -17.21 -16.91 -24.86
C LEU A 58 -16.02 -17.34 -25.72
N PRO A 59 -16.20 -17.39 -27.06
CA PRO A 59 -15.07 -17.47 -27.96
C PRO A 59 -14.09 -16.32 -27.74
N PRO A 60 -12.78 -16.52 -27.99
CA PRO A 60 -11.79 -15.45 -27.91
C PRO A 60 -12.15 -14.27 -28.81
N ALA A 61 -12.12 -13.07 -28.27
CA ALA A 61 -12.35 -11.83 -29.01
C ALA A 61 -11.65 -10.67 -28.28
N ARG A 62 -11.04 -9.76 -29.04
CA ARG A 62 -10.47 -8.54 -28.46
C ARG A 62 -11.59 -7.63 -27.97
N TYR A 63 -11.38 -7.01 -26.84
CA TYR A 63 -12.27 -5.95 -26.37
C TYR A 63 -12.01 -4.66 -27.13
N GLU A 64 -13.06 -4.02 -27.58
CA GLU A 64 -12.98 -2.78 -28.34
C GLU A 64 -13.30 -1.56 -27.45
N ALA A 65 -12.36 -0.63 -27.32
CA ALA A 65 -12.53 0.67 -26.69
C ALA A 65 -11.75 1.73 -27.49
N PRO A 66 -12.11 3.02 -27.38
CA PRO A 66 -11.31 4.08 -27.99
C PRO A 66 -9.97 4.22 -27.23
N GLU A 67 -8.93 4.74 -27.88
CA GLU A 67 -7.64 5.01 -27.24
C GLU A 67 -7.70 6.19 -26.25
N THR A 68 -8.69 7.06 -26.38
CA THR A 68 -8.87 8.22 -25.49
C THR A 68 -10.36 8.48 -25.23
N LEU A 69 -10.67 9.02 -24.05
CA LEU A 69 -12.02 9.48 -23.68
C LEU A 69 -11.98 10.96 -23.30
N ARG A 70 -12.84 11.78 -23.94
CA ARG A 70 -13.07 13.17 -23.57
C ARG A 70 -14.53 13.41 -23.32
N LEU A 71 -14.83 14.00 -22.18
CA LEU A 71 -16.20 14.41 -21.82
C LEU A 71 -16.23 15.91 -21.54
N ASP A 72 -17.36 16.54 -21.84
CA ASP A 72 -17.62 17.91 -21.37
C ASP A 72 -17.62 17.90 -19.82
N PRO A 73 -17.04 18.92 -19.16
CA PRO A 73 -17.07 19.00 -17.70
C PRO A 73 -18.47 18.89 -17.12
N PHE A 74 -18.65 18.07 -16.10
CA PHE A 74 -19.95 17.84 -15.47
C PHE A 74 -19.85 17.89 -13.94
N GLY A 75 -20.98 17.96 -13.24
CA GLY A 75 -21.07 18.07 -11.79
C GLY A 75 -21.81 19.32 -11.33
N THR A 76 -21.36 19.91 -10.23
CA THR A 76 -21.97 21.11 -9.61
C THR A 76 -21.03 22.31 -9.69
N GLU A 77 -21.46 23.48 -9.16
CA GLU A 77 -20.60 24.67 -9.07
C GLU A 77 -19.40 24.44 -8.14
N THR A 78 -19.54 23.61 -7.10
CA THR A 78 -18.52 23.35 -6.09
C THR A 78 -17.76 22.05 -6.31
N PHE A 79 -18.29 21.14 -7.11
CA PHE A 79 -17.64 19.88 -7.47
C PHE A 79 -17.76 19.62 -8.96
N GLN A 80 -16.63 19.52 -9.65
CA GLN A 80 -16.57 19.25 -11.08
C GLN A 80 -15.72 18.04 -11.39
N VAL A 81 -16.12 17.30 -12.43
CA VAL A 81 -15.33 16.22 -13.02
C VAL A 81 -14.98 16.63 -14.45
N VAL A 82 -13.69 16.51 -14.78
CA VAL A 82 -13.12 16.76 -16.09
C VAL A 82 -12.47 15.47 -16.56
N VAL A 83 -12.83 14.98 -17.73
CA VAL A 83 -12.27 13.75 -18.30
C VAL A 83 -11.56 14.07 -19.61
N ASP A 84 -10.28 13.87 -19.65
CA ASP A 84 -9.41 13.86 -20.84
C ASP A 84 -8.37 12.76 -20.61
N ALA A 85 -8.78 11.52 -20.84
CA ALA A 85 -8.10 10.33 -20.37
C ALA A 85 -7.59 9.46 -21.51
N GLU A 86 -6.40 8.90 -21.33
CA GLU A 86 -5.95 7.73 -22.08
C GLU A 86 -6.74 6.49 -21.64
N VAL A 87 -7.10 5.63 -22.58
CA VAL A 87 -7.82 4.38 -22.31
C VAL A 87 -6.92 3.19 -22.62
N CYS A 88 -6.49 2.50 -21.57
CA CYS A 88 -5.55 1.39 -21.65
C CYS A 88 -6.31 0.06 -21.58
N VAL A 89 -6.23 -0.70 -22.67
CA VAL A 89 -6.82 -2.05 -22.77
C VAL A 89 -5.73 -3.05 -23.10
N PRO A 90 -5.60 -4.15 -22.33
CA PRO A 90 -4.60 -5.18 -22.64
C PRO A 90 -4.85 -5.81 -24.02
N ASP A 91 -3.77 -6.11 -24.74
CA ASP A 91 -3.84 -6.77 -26.05
C ASP A 91 -4.05 -8.29 -25.88
N VAL A 92 -5.21 -8.67 -25.40
CA VAL A 92 -5.63 -10.05 -25.17
C VAL A 92 -6.98 -10.36 -25.82
N GLU A 93 -7.30 -11.64 -25.94
CA GLU A 93 -8.57 -12.10 -26.53
C GLU A 93 -9.49 -12.74 -25.49
N ARG A 94 -9.05 -12.80 -24.22
CA ARG A 94 -9.80 -13.47 -23.14
C ARG A 94 -9.69 -12.70 -21.84
N TYR A 95 -10.79 -12.65 -21.13
CA TYR A 95 -10.91 -12.07 -19.81
C TYR A 95 -11.50 -13.10 -18.84
N PRO A 96 -10.66 -13.88 -18.16
CA PRO A 96 -11.14 -14.93 -17.28
C PRO A 96 -11.56 -14.40 -15.90
N ILE A 97 -12.30 -15.25 -15.17
CA ILE A 97 -12.49 -15.14 -13.73
C ILE A 97 -11.77 -16.30 -13.08
N VAL A 98 -10.88 -16.03 -12.13
CA VAL A 98 -10.00 -17.00 -11.50
C VAL A 98 -10.04 -16.87 -9.99
N GLU A 99 -10.12 -17.97 -9.26
CA GLU A 99 -9.92 -17.97 -7.82
C GLU A 99 -8.51 -17.45 -7.49
N VAL A 100 -8.39 -16.68 -6.42
CA VAL A 100 -7.10 -16.27 -5.87
C VAL A 100 -7.08 -16.61 -4.38
N VAL A 101 -5.97 -17.20 -3.95
CA VAL A 101 -5.80 -17.65 -2.57
C VAL A 101 -4.52 -17.04 -2.03
N LEU A 102 -4.60 -16.44 -0.84
CA LEU A 102 -3.41 -16.00 -0.14
C LEU A 102 -2.50 -17.18 0.15
N ARG A 103 -1.24 -17.03 -0.17
CA ARG A 103 -0.26 -18.08 0.06
C ARG A 103 -0.04 -18.28 1.56
N THR A 104 -0.20 -19.49 2.03
CA THR A 104 0.26 -19.84 3.36
C THR A 104 1.77 -20.02 3.31
N ILE A 105 2.50 -19.14 4.00
CA ILE A 105 3.96 -19.19 4.08
C ILE A 105 4.34 -20.34 5.00
N THR A 106 4.69 -21.47 4.38
CA THR A 106 5.20 -22.65 5.10
C THR A 106 6.72 -22.58 5.21
N ALA A 107 7.28 -23.34 6.15
CA ALA A 107 8.72 -23.47 6.29
C ALA A 107 9.42 -23.93 5.02
N ASP A 108 8.79 -24.87 4.29
CA ASP A 108 9.36 -25.37 3.02
C ASP A 108 9.36 -24.30 1.94
N TRP A 109 8.28 -23.57 1.80
CA TRP A 109 8.20 -22.48 0.83
C TRP A 109 9.16 -21.33 1.16
N ALA A 110 9.23 -20.92 2.44
CA ALA A 110 10.15 -19.88 2.89
C ALA A 110 11.62 -20.26 2.62
N ARG A 111 11.96 -21.53 2.92
CA ARG A 111 13.31 -22.05 2.64
C ARG A 111 13.63 -22.05 1.14
N ASP A 112 12.71 -22.53 0.31
CA ASP A 112 12.86 -22.53 -1.14
C ASP A 112 13.07 -21.10 -1.67
N MET A 113 12.24 -20.15 -1.21
CA MET A 113 12.35 -18.75 -1.57
C MET A 113 13.70 -18.14 -1.17
N MET A 114 14.15 -18.38 0.06
CA MET A 114 15.47 -17.93 0.53
C MET A 114 16.62 -18.47 -0.34
N TYR A 115 16.58 -19.76 -0.72
CA TYR A 115 17.58 -20.34 -1.60
C TYR A 115 17.54 -19.77 -3.01
N LYS A 116 16.37 -19.48 -3.55
CA LYS A 116 16.20 -18.85 -4.87
C LYS A 116 16.73 -17.43 -4.87
N MET A 117 16.43 -16.64 -3.84
CA MET A 117 16.99 -15.29 -3.68
C MET A 117 18.51 -15.31 -3.49
N ALA A 118 19.05 -16.32 -2.80
CA ALA A 118 20.48 -16.45 -2.58
C ALA A 118 21.28 -16.84 -3.83
N ASP A 119 20.63 -17.32 -4.89
CA ASP A 119 21.25 -17.72 -6.16
C ASP A 119 22.45 -18.67 -5.97
N GLY A 120 22.27 -19.71 -5.18
CA GLY A 120 23.30 -20.72 -4.89
C GLY A 120 24.41 -20.27 -3.92
N LYS A 121 24.35 -19.05 -3.38
CA LYS A 121 25.28 -18.58 -2.36
C LYS A 121 24.90 -19.13 -0.98
N THR A 122 25.87 -19.20 -0.08
CA THR A 122 25.61 -19.57 1.32
C THR A 122 24.90 -18.43 2.04
N ILE A 123 23.84 -18.77 2.78
CA ILE A 123 23.08 -17.82 3.58
C ILE A 123 23.66 -17.81 4.99
N TYR A 124 24.05 -16.64 5.46
CA TYR A 124 24.60 -16.39 6.77
C TYR A 124 23.64 -15.63 7.67
N THR A 125 23.88 -15.68 8.97
CA THR A 125 23.15 -14.84 9.92
C THR A 125 23.34 -13.37 9.57
N TYR A 126 22.22 -12.66 9.48
CA TYR A 126 22.19 -11.22 9.22
C TYR A 126 22.58 -10.45 10.48
N GLN A 127 23.42 -9.44 10.30
CA GLN A 127 23.73 -8.51 11.36
C GLN A 127 22.56 -7.51 11.45
N THR A 128 21.80 -7.58 12.52
CA THR A 128 20.65 -6.68 12.72
C THR A 128 21.11 -5.22 12.81
N GLU A 129 20.22 -4.29 12.47
CA GLU A 129 20.45 -2.85 12.61
C GLU A 129 20.78 -2.43 14.06
N THR A 130 20.30 -3.20 15.04
CA THR A 130 20.63 -2.95 16.43
C THR A 130 22.11 -3.27 16.65
N PRO A 131 22.92 -2.30 17.04
CA PRO A 131 24.34 -2.49 17.31
C PRO A 131 24.57 -3.60 18.32
N THR A 132 25.30 -4.62 17.91
CA THR A 132 25.58 -5.80 18.75
C THR A 132 27.07 -6.00 19.04
N THR A 133 27.93 -5.31 18.31
CA THR A 133 29.39 -5.36 18.52
C THR A 133 29.90 -4.07 19.17
N LYS A 134 31.05 -4.13 19.80
CA LYS A 134 31.66 -2.93 20.39
C LYS A 134 31.88 -1.83 19.36
N GLU A 135 32.36 -2.17 18.16
CA GLU A 135 32.60 -1.19 17.10
C GLU A 135 31.33 -0.43 16.72
N GLN A 136 30.22 -1.14 16.55
CA GLN A 136 28.92 -0.52 16.26
C GLN A 136 28.40 0.34 17.42
N ILE A 137 28.50 -0.18 18.65
CA ILE A 137 28.05 0.55 19.85
C ILE A 137 28.94 1.79 20.08
N GLU A 138 30.25 1.74 19.76
CA GLU A 138 31.12 2.90 19.80
C GLU A 138 30.66 4.02 18.85
N ALA A 139 30.16 3.67 17.66
CA ALA A 139 29.62 4.65 16.72
C ALA A 139 28.37 5.34 17.29
N GLU A 140 27.44 4.58 17.86
CA GLU A 140 26.23 5.12 18.52
C GLU A 140 26.58 6.02 19.71
N ILE A 141 27.51 5.57 20.55
CA ILE A 141 28.01 6.38 21.68
C ILE A 141 28.63 7.68 21.19
N ALA A 142 29.43 7.64 20.11
CA ALA A 142 30.04 8.82 19.54
C ALA A 142 29.00 9.81 18.99
N LEU A 143 27.96 9.33 18.31
CA LEU A 143 26.87 10.13 17.82
C LEU A 143 26.11 10.83 18.95
N LEU A 144 25.72 10.11 19.99
CA LEU A 144 25.03 10.67 21.16
C LEU A 144 25.88 11.71 21.89
N GLN A 145 27.19 11.48 21.97
CA GLN A 145 28.13 12.46 22.53
C GLN A 145 28.22 13.75 21.68
N GLN A 146 28.14 13.64 20.35
CA GLN A 146 28.07 14.79 19.44
C GLN A 146 26.75 15.55 19.61
N GLN A 147 25.62 14.84 19.69
CA GLN A 147 24.31 15.44 19.94
C GLN A 147 24.29 16.21 21.26
N LEU A 148 24.81 15.62 22.32
CA LEU A 148 24.93 16.28 23.64
C LEU A 148 25.90 17.47 23.65
N ALA A 149 26.95 17.44 22.81
CA ALA A 149 27.90 18.52 22.69
C ALA A 149 27.36 19.71 21.88
N ASN A 150 26.48 19.48 20.91
CA ASN A 150 25.89 20.49 20.06
C ASN A 150 24.39 20.22 19.78
N PRO A 151 23.53 20.35 20.80
CA PRO A 151 22.10 19.99 20.65
C PRO A 151 21.39 20.76 19.53
N ASP A 152 21.77 22.02 19.30
CA ASP A 152 21.11 22.86 18.32
C ASP A 152 21.29 22.39 16.87
N ALA A 153 22.28 21.56 16.59
CA ALA A 153 22.51 20.97 15.27
C ALA A 153 21.55 19.78 14.97
N TYR A 154 20.96 19.19 16.02
CA TYR A 154 20.14 17.98 15.91
C TYR A 154 18.67 18.21 16.31
N LEU A 155 18.33 19.41 16.77
CA LEU A 155 16.96 19.75 17.12
C LEU A 155 16.29 20.51 15.97
N PRO A 156 14.96 20.36 15.81
CA PRO A 156 14.20 21.14 14.84
C PRO A 156 14.43 22.65 15.01
N ALA A 157 14.46 23.39 13.90
CA ALA A 157 14.59 24.83 13.93
C ALA A 157 13.47 25.45 14.78
N GLY A 158 13.86 26.22 15.81
CA GLY A 158 12.91 26.87 16.73
C GLY A 158 12.51 26.05 17.95
N ALA A 159 13.17 24.92 18.21
CA ALA A 159 12.96 24.17 19.46
C ALA A 159 13.19 25.07 20.68
N ASP A 160 12.27 25.03 21.63
CA ASP A 160 12.36 25.81 22.86
C ASP A 160 13.27 25.13 23.91
N GLU A 161 13.53 25.85 25.02
CA GLU A 161 14.40 25.36 26.09
C GLU A 161 13.87 24.08 26.74
N GLN A 162 12.56 23.88 26.76
CA GLN A 162 11.93 22.66 27.30
C GLN A 162 12.18 21.47 26.38
N ALA A 163 11.94 21.59 25.07
CA ALA A 163 12.19 20.56 24.08
C ALA A 163 13.67 20.16 24.06
N ARG A 164 14.56 21.15 24.17
CA ARG A 164 16.00 20.91 24.28
C ARG A 164 16.37 20.12 25.53
N ALA A 165 15.86 20.52 26.69
CA ALA A 165 16.15 19.80 27.95
C ALA A 165 15.60 18.38 27.96
N GLU A 166 14.47 18.14 27.29
CA GLU A 166 13.87 16.81 27.13
C GLU A 166 14.73 15.92 26.24
N ALA A 167 15.12 16.39 25.06
CA ALA A 167 16.00 15.66 24.16
C ALA A 167 17.36 15.32 24.80
N GLU A 168 18.01 16.32 25.45
CA GLU A 168 19.26 16.07 26.15
C GLU A 168 19.13 15.02 27.28
N ARG A 169 17.97 14.95 27.93
CA ARG A 169 17.71 13.92 28.95
C ARG A 169 17.60 12.54 28.29
N GLU A 170 16.82 12.43 27.25
CA GLU A 170 16.65 11.18 26.48
C GLU A 170 17.99 10.67 25.94
N TRP A 171 18.77 11.54 25.30
CA TRP A 171 20.09 11.16 24.79
C TRP A 171 21.04 10.67 25.89
N ARG A 172 20.99 11.25 27.11
CA ARG A 172 21.79 10.76 28.24
C ARG A 172 21.33 9.38 28.72
N GLU A 173 20.01 9.15 28.80
CA GLU A 173 19.44 7.84 29.17
C GLU A 173 19.83 6.76 28.15
N VAL A 174 19.75 7.07 26.87
CA VAL A 174 20.17 6.18 25.79
C VAL A 174 21.68 5.94 25.83
N LEU A 175 22.47 6.96 26.06
CA LEU A 175 23.94 6.83 26.19
C LEU A 175 24.35 5.91 27.33
N GLU A 176 23.72 6.06 28.51
CA GLU A 176 23.94 5.14 29.64
C GLU A 176 23.59 3.70 29.29
N ALA A 177 22.51 3.47 28.54
CA ALA A 177 22.11 2.14 28.11
C ALA A 177 23.13 1.54 27.14
N TRP A 178 23.64 2.31 26.16
CA TRP A 178 24.69 1.85 25.24
C TRP A 178 26.02 1.58 25.96
N GLU A 179 26.41 2.37 26.94
CA GLU A 179 27.60 2.13 27.74
C GLU A 179 27.53 0.85 28.57
N VAL A 180 26.32 0.44 28.99
CA VAL A 180 26.09 -0.83 29.67
C VAL A 180 26.24 -1.98 28.68
N LEU A 181 25.59 -1.91 27.51
CA LEU A 181 25.65 -2.92 26.48
C LEU A 181 27.08 -3.11 25.94
N TYR A 182 27.83 -2.03 25.75
CA TYR A 182 29.22 -2.05 25.29
C TYR A 182 30.13 -2.95 26.14
N ARG A 183 29.91 -2.98 27.44
CA ARG A 183 30.76 -3.78 28.37
C ARG A 183 30.65 -5.28 28.12
N GLU A 184 29.50 -5.73 27.64
CA GLU A 184 29.18 -7.14 27.43
C GLU A 184 29.21 -7.53 25.95
N ALA A 185 29.25 -6.55 25.03
CA ALA A 185 29.25 -6.79 23.60
C ALA A 185 30.54 -7.50 23.13
N PRO A 186 30.43 -8.39 22.14
CA PRO A 186 31.59 -8.97 21.46
C PRO A 186 32.35 -7.91 20.66
N ASP A 187 33.62 -8.11 20.44
CA ASP A 187 34.47 -7.19 19.65
C ASP A 187 34.05 -7.19 18.17
N THR A 188 33.64 -8.34 17.64
CA THR A 188 33.26 -8.55 16.24
C THR A 188 31.98 -9.36 16.12
N PHE A 189 31.21 -9.12 15.07
CA PHE A 189 30.06 -9.95 14.74
C PHE A 189 30.53 -11.32 14.21
N GLU A 190 30.07 -12.39 14.84
CA GLU A 190 30.35 -13.76 14.39
C GLU A 190 29.29 -14.17 13.36
N ARG A 191 29.65 -14.09 12.09
CA ARG A 191 28.81 -14.56 10.98
C ARG A 191 28.77 -16.09 11.01
N ARG A 192 27.56 -16.66 11.07
CA ARG A 192 27.32 -18.10 11.03
C ARG A 192 26.41 -18.44 9.87
N GLU A 193 26.60 -19.60 9.27
CA GLU A 193 25.64 -20.13 8.31
C GLU A 193 24.27 -20.30 8.98
N VAL A 194 23.21 -19.87 8.31
CA VAL A 194 21.84 -20.00 8.82
C VAL A 194 21.45 -21.47 8.83
N ASP A 195 20.95 -21.94 9.96
CA ASP A 195 20.36 -23.27 10.05
C ASP A 195 19.02 -23.32 9.29
N MET A 196 19.07 -23.86 8.07
CA MET A 196 17.90 -24.04 7.20
C MET A 196 17.15 -25.33 7.51
N SER A 197 17.34 -25.95 8.68
CA SER A 197 16.61 -27.16 9.08
C SER A 197 15.16 -26.90 9.44
N ASP A 198 14.31 -27.93 9.33
CA ASP A 198 12.89 -27.85 9.71
C ASP A 198 12.67 -27.38 11.15
N ALA A 199 13.63 -27.66 12.04
CA ALA A 199 13.55 -27.28 13.44
C ALA A 199 13.64 -25.75 13.61
N ALA A 200 14.53 -25.09 12.84
CA ALA A 200 14.67 -23.63 12.88
C ALA A 200 13.44 -22.91 12.33
N PHE A 201 12.79 -23.46 11.29
CA PHE A 201 11.65 -22.86 10.60
C PHE A 201 10.29 -23.11 11.27
N ARG A 202 10.15 -24.12 12.14
CA ARG A 202 8.85 -24.52 12.71
C ARG A 202 8.18 -23.49 13.62
N THR A 203 8.95 -22.60 14.20
CA THR A 203 8.45 -21.61 15.17
C THR A 203 8.71 -20.18 14.74
N ALA A 204 9.46 -19.99 13.68
CA ALA A 204 9.77 -18.67 13.16
C ALA A 204 8.60 -18.16 12.29
N LEU A 205 8.18 -16.94 12.53
CA LEU A 205 7.28 -16.20 11.65
C LEU A 205 8.09 -15.36 10.65
N GLU A 206 9.39 -15.27 10.86
CA GLU A 206 10.31 -14.50 10.07
C GLU A 206 11.59 -15.28 9.87
N PHE A 207 11.98 -15.40 8.61
CA PHE A 207 13.19 -16.09 8.15
C PHE A 207 14.13 -15.05 7.56
N ARG A 208 15.23 -14.79 8.23
CA ARG A 208 16.19 -13.76 7.84
C ARG A 208 17.56 -14.37 7.56
N GLY A 209 18.26 -13.80 6.59
CA GLY A 209 19.64 -14.14 6.30
C GLY A 209 20.30 -13.13 5.41
N ALA A 210 21.59 -13.30 5.19
CA ALA A 210 22.36 -12.47 4.28
C ALA A 210 23.30 -13.32 3.42
N VAL A 211 23.56 -12.87 2.21
CA VAL A 211 24.56 -13.45 1.33
C VAL A 211 25.71 -12.48 1.09
N GLU A 212 26.92 -13.02 0.89
CA GLU A 212 28.08 -12.20 0.55
C GLU A 212 27.96 -11.66 -0.88
N SER A 213 28.17 -10.37 -1.03
CA SER A 213 28.09 -9.68 -2.32
C SER A 213 29.46 -9.26 -2.87
N GLY A 214 30.55 -9.72 -2.27
CA GLY A 214 31.91 -9.44 -2.75
C GLY A 214 32.50 -8.08 -2.38
N LYS A 215 31.70 -7.20 -1.75
CA LYS A 215 32.12 -5.94 -1.12
C LYS A 215 31.77 -6.01 0.37
N GLN A 216 32.16 -5.07 1.18
CA GLN A 216 31.94 -5.12 2.64
C GLN A 216 30.49 -5.12 3.12
N ARG A 217 29.51 -5.02 2.22
CA ARG A 217 28.09 -5.04 2.51
C ARG A 217 27.46 -6.38 2.15
N GLU A 218 26.33 -6.68 2.70
CA GLU A 218 25.59 -7.93 2.55
C GLU A 218 24.30 -7.69 1.79
N THR A 219 23.87 -8.67 0.98
CA THR A 219 22.51 -8.71 0.48
C THR A 219 21.64 -9.33 1.54
N TYR A 220 20.65 -8.59 2.03
CA TYR A 220 19.68 -9.05 3.00
C TYR A 220 18.54 -9.79 2.32
N LEU A 221 18.11 -10.89 2.94
CA LEU A 221 17.01 -11.73 2.48
C LEU A 221 16.04 -11.95 3.65
N SER A 222 14.75 -11.78 3.40
CA SER A 222 13.71 -12.04 4.40
C SER A 222 12.46 -12.66 3.79
N VAL A 223 11.86 -13.57 4.54
CA VAL A 223 10.52 -14.10 4.29
C VAL A 223 9.76 -14.04 5.61
N THR A 224 8.70 -13.26 5.67
CA THR A 224 7.89 -13.04 6.87
C THR A 224 6.50 -13.61 6.67
N ALA A 225 6.04 -14.45 7.59
CA ALA A 225 4.67 -14.95 7.64
C ALA A 225 3.83 -14.12 8.62
N TRP A 226 2.58 -13.86 8.29
CA TRP A 226 1.69 -13.19 9.22
C TRP A 226 1.23 -14.12 10.34
N TYR A 227 1.03 -13.56 11.53
CA TYR A 227 0.64 -14.35 12.68
C TYR A 227 -0.81 -14.84 12.57
N GLY A 228 -0.98 -16.18 12.49
CA GLY A 228 -2.29 -16.83 12.60
C GLY A 228 -3.21 -16.69 11.38
N VAL A 229 -2.75 -16.06 10.30
CA VAL A 229 -3.49 -15.91 9.04
C VAL A 229 -2.59 -16.21 7.84
N PRO A 230 -3.12 -16.62 6.67
CA PRO A 230 -2.35 -16.70 5.45
C PRO A 230 -1.79 -15.34 5.04
N GLY A 231 -0.68 -15.33 4.33
CA GLY A 231 -0.03 -14.11 3.84
C GLY A 231 1.30 -13.83 4.52
N GLY A 232 1.95 -12.77 4.07
CA GLY A 232 3.25 -12.34 4.53
C GLY A 232 3.96 -11.47 3.50
N ASN A 233 5.27 -11.36 3.64
CA ASN A 233 6.11 -10.57 2.75
C ASN A 233 7.39 -11.33 2.40
N VAL A 234 7.94 -11.01 1.24
CA VAL A 234 9.29 -11.42 0.82
C VAL A 234 10.09 -10.17 0.53
N GLU A 235 11.31 -10.10 1.06
CA GLU A 235 12.19 -8.97 0.86
C GLU A 235 13.57 -9.45 0.41
N TYR A 236 14.08 -8.78 -0.60
CA TYR A 236 15.46 -8.89 -1.08
C TYR A 236 16.03 -7.48 -1.11
N ASN A 237 17.16 -7.28 -0.44
CA ASN A 237 17.78 -5.96 -0.36
C ASN A 237 19.30 -6.09 -0.55
N ASN A 238 19.78 -5.66 -1.71
CA ASN A 238 21.19 -5.66 -2.04
C ASN A 238 21.84 -4.34 -1.62
N LEU A 239 22.16 -4.22 -0.34
CA LEU A 239 22.76 -3.03 0.27
C LEU A 239 24.16 -2.66 -0.29
N VAL A 240 24.65 -3.42 -1.26
CA VAL A 240 26.05 -3.27 -1.75
C VAL A 240 26.27 -2.02 -2.56
N ASP A 241 25.31 -1.66 -3.39
CA ASP A 241 25.48 -0.60 -4.37
C ASP A 241 24.67 0.66 -4.01
N VAL A 242 23.68 0.54 -3.16
CA VAL A 242 22.72 1.63 -2.87
C VAL A 242 22.20 1.45 -1.46
N GLY A 243 22.09 2.49 -0.69
CA GLY A 243 21.44 2.45 0.62
C GLY A 243 20.00 1.93 0.56
N MET A 244 19.23 2.13 1.61
CA MET A 244 17.81 1.79 1.63
C MET A 244 17.09 2.49 0.48
N PRO A 245 16.16 1.82 -0.21
CA PRO A 245 15.33 2.47 -1.21
C PRO A 245 14.57 3.59 -0.51
N PHE A 246 14.77 4.80 -0.94
CA PHE A 246 13.98 5.93 -0.48
C PHE A 246 13.38 6.67 -1.67
N HIS A 247 12.13 6.92 -1.52
CA HIS A 247 11.15 7.38 -2.46
C HIS A 247 11.43 8.73 -3.08
N PHE A 248 11.08 8.80 -4.29
CA PHE A 248 10.04 9.57 -4.97
C PHE A 248 10.46 10.97 -5.36
N ASP A 249 10.87 11.12 -6.56
CA ASP A 249 10.37 12.26 -7.30
C ASP A 249 9.24 11.75 -8.19
N MET A 250 7.99 11.92 -7.78
CA MET A 250 6.81 11.54 -8.55
C MET A 250 6.65 12.41 -9.81
N ASP A 251 7.41 13.49 -9.90
CA ASP A 251 7.49 14.40 -11.04
C ASP A 251 8.65 14.07 -11.98
N SER A 252 9.49 13.07 -11.68
CA SER A 252 10.63 12.77 -12.52
C SER A 252 10.20 12.09 -13.81
N ASP A 253 10.47 12.75 -14.93
CA ASP A 253 10.40 12.13 -16.25
C ASP A 253 11.43 10.98 -16.29
N LEU A 254 11.01 9.79 -16.77
CA LEU A 254 11.90 8.62 -16.97
C LEU A 254 13.14 8.93 -17.83
N THR A 255 13.17 10.07 -18.51
CA THR A 255 14.30 10.56 -19.31
C THR A 255 15.42 11.20 -18.47
N ASP A 256 15.19 11.48 -17.19
CA ASP A 256 16.11 12.24 -16.34
C ASP A 256 17.07 11.36 -15.49
N LEU A 257 17.09 10.04 -15.73
CA LEU A 257 18.06 9.16 -15.10
C LEU A 257 19.46 9.40 -15.65
N ASN A 258 20.35 9.94 -14.81
CA ASN A 258 21.69 10.36 -15.24
C ASN A 258 22.77 9.31 -14.91
N ASP A 259 22.54 8.41 -13.94
CA ASP A 259 23.51 7.41 -13.49
C ASP A 259 23.06 5.96 -13.71
N VAL A 260 21.97 5.76 -14.48
CA VAL A 260 21.47 4.45 -14.95
C VAL A 260 21.56 4.43 -16.47
N THR A 261 22.22 3.40 -17.04
CA THR A 261 22.47 3.32 -18.49
C THR A 261 21.54 2.36 -19.23
N ILE A 262 20.84 1.47 -18.49
CA ILE A 262 19.83 0.57 -19.07
C ILE A 262 18.56 1.35 -19.38
N SER A 263 17.80 0.88 -20.39
CA SER A 263 16.47 1.42 -20.68
C SER A 263 15.40 0.89 -19.72
N ALA A 264 14.24 1.53 -19.70
CA ALA A 264 13.10 1.07 -18.92
C ALA A 264 12.67 -0.36 -19.30
N GLU A 265 12.69 -0.69 -20.60
CA GLU A 265 12.37 -2.04 -21.08
C GLU A 265 13.40 -3.07 -20.62
N GLU A 266 14.70 -2.71 -20.61
CA GLU A 266 15.74 -3.58 -20.07
C GLU A 266 15.58 -3.78 -18.56
N ALA A 267 15.21 -2.73 -17.82
CA ALA A 267 14.92 -2.83 -16.39
C ALA A 267 13.71 -3.75 -16.12
N VAL A 268 12.62 -3.61 -16.89
CA VAL A 268 11.48 -4.53 -16.81
C VAL A 268 11.91 -5.98 -17.04
N GLN A 269 12.75 -6.22 -18.06
CA GLN A 269 13.20 -7.59 -18.35
C GLN A 269 14.06 -8.15 -17.22
N ILE A 270 14.93 -7.35 -16.61
CA ILE A 270 15.73 -7.75 -15.43
C ILE A 270 14.80 -8.15 -14.28
N GLY A 271 13.75 -7.37 -14.00
CA GLY A 271 12.77 -7.69 -12.96
C GLY A 271 12.03 -9.01 -13.26
N LEU A 272 11.55 -9.20 -14.48
CA LEU A 272 10.88 -10.44 -14.89
C LEU A 272 11.80 -11.66 -14.83
N ASP A 273 13.05 -11.51 -15.20
CA ASP A 273 14.05 -12.61 -15.11
C ASP A 273 14.32 -12.97 -13.64
N PHE A 274 14.36 -11.97 -12.75
CA PHE A 274 14.49 -12.20 -11.32
C PHE A 274 13.26 -12.92 -10.74
N LEU A 275 12.04 -12.53 -11.12
CA LEU A 275 10.81 -13.23 -10.75
C LEU A 275 10.80 -14.68 -11.26
N ALA A 276 11.23 -14.89 -12.50
CA ALA A 276 11.36 -16.26 -13.05
C ALA A 276 12.36 -17.11 -12.26
N GLN A 277 13.48 -16.53 -11.78
CA GLN A 277 14.41 -17.19 -10.87
C GLN A 277 13.71 -17.60 -9.56
N LEU A 278 12.82 -16.77 -9.03
CA LEU A 278 12.01 -17.09 -7.86
C LEU A 278 10.93 -18.15 -8.14
N GLY A 279 10.68 -18.45 -9.42
CA GLY A 279 9.66 -19.39 -9.87
C GLY A 279 8.30 -18.76 -10.11
N GLU A 280 8.25 -17.44 -10.19
CA GLU A 280 7.04 -16.66 -10.43
C GLU A 280 7.07 -16.11 -11.86
N THR A 281 6.13 -16.56 -12.69
CA THR A 281 6.08 -16.21 -14.12
C THR A 281 4.82 -15.45 -14.52
N ASP A 282 3.86 -15.33 -13.61
CA ASP A 282 2.55 -14.74 -13.84
C ASP A 282 2.50 -13.30 -13.31
N PHE A 283 3.53 -12.51 -13.60
CA PHE A 283 3.60 -11.09 -13.26
C PHE A 283 3.85 -10.26 -14.51
N ALA A 284 3.36 -9.04 -14.49
CA ALA A 284 3.59 -8.03 -15.51
C ALA A 284 3.92 -6.68 -14.87
N PRO A 285 4.70 -5.81 -15.55
CA PRO A 285 4.90 -4.46 -15.08
C PRO A 285 3.58 -3.69 -15.13
N ALA A 286 3.28 -2.96 -14.07
CA ALA A 286 2.06 -2.14 -13.97
C ALA A 286 2.38 -0.65 -13.85
N GLN A 287 3.52 -0.30 -13.25
CA GLN A 287 4.00 1.08 -13.15
C GLN A 287 5.52 1.10 -13.22
N ILE A 288 6.08 2.08 -13.89
CA ILE A 288 7.53 2.31 -13.98
C ILE A 288 7.77 3.78 -13.64
N LEU A 289 8.56 4.02 -12.60
CA LEU A 289 8.93 5.35 -12.14
C LEU A 289 10.46 5.47 -12.13
N ALA A 290 10.97 6.69 -12.26
CA ALA A 290 12.32 7.02 -11.87
C ALA A 290 12.35 7.22 -10.36
N GLY A 291 13.36 6.71 -9.69
CA GLY A 291 13.51 6.78 -8.24
C GLY A 291 14.92 7.14 -7.84
N TYR A 292 15.06 7.56 -6.60
CA TYR A 292 16.33 7.77 -5.93
C TYR A 292 16.51 6.74 -4.84
N CYS A 293 17.75 6.34 -4.60
CA CYS A 293 18.09 5.46 -3.50
C CYS A 293 18.84 6.26 -2.44
N ASP A 294 18.36 6.30 -1.21
CA ASP A 294 19.08 6.97 -0.11
C ASP A 294 20.38 6.20 0.21
N PRO A 295 21.56 6.77 -0.05
CA PRO A 295 22.80 6.05 0.14
C PRO A 295 23.17 5.84 1.61
N GLU A 296 22.65 6.65 2.53
CA GLU A 296 23.03 6.60 3.94
C GLU A 296 21.90 7.12 4.85
N TRP A 297 21.07 6.22 5.35
CA TRP A 297 20.08 6.61 6.33
C TRP A 297 20.74 7.11 7.61
N GLY A 298 20.59 8.42 7.87
CA GLY A 298 20.88 9.02 9.18
C GLY A 298 22.25 9.68 9.35
N THR A 299 23.05 9.81 8.31
CA THR A 299 24.29 10.60 8.32
C THR A 299 24.10 11.94 7.59
N ASP A 300 25.14 12.77 7.49
CA ASP A 300 25.09 14.12 6.93
C ASP A 300 24.27 14.17 5.63
N PRO A 301 23.33 15.12 5.45
CA PRO A 301 22.46 15.18 4.31
C PRO A 301 23.26 15.33 3.02
N ILE A 302 23.32 14.27 2.24
CA ILE A 302 23.81 14.29 0.86
C ILE A 302 22.74 15.00 0.02
N PRO A 303 23.09 15.99 -0.81
CA PRO A 303 22.15 16.61 -1.70
C PRO A 303 21.43 15.59 -2.60
N LEU A 304 20.12 15.75 -2.82
CA LEU A 304 19.30 14.80 -3.58
C LEU A 304 19.88 14.54 -4.99
N GLU A 305 20.47 15.56 -5.62
CA GLU A 305 21.13 15.42 -6.93
C GLU A 305 22.37 14.52 -6.95
N GLU A 306 22.89 14.15 -5.78
CA GLU A 306 23.99 13.20 -5.63
C GLU A 306 23.53 11.79 -5.25
N TRP A 307 22.22 11.59 -5.05
CA TRP A 307 21.67 10.28 -4.74
C TRP A 307 21.70 9.37 -5.97
N PRO A 308 22.05 8.09 -5.78
CA PRO A 308 21.93 7.11 -6.86
C PRO A 308 20.50 7.00 -7.35
N GLN A 309 20.31 6.89 -8.66
CA GLN A 309 19.01 6.73 -9.28
C GLN A 309 18.72 5.28 -9.63
N CYS A 310 17.45 4.91 -9.75
CA CYS A 310 17.00 3.59 -10.16
C CYS A 310 15.70 3.68 -10.95
N TYR A 311 15.35 2.61 -11.66
CA TYR A 311 13.96 2.37 -12.04
C TYR A 311 13.26 1.69 -10.87
N GLN A 312 12.19 2.30 -10.38
CA GLN A 312 11.25 1.69 -9.46
C GLN A 312 10.09 1.11 -10.27
N ILE A 313 9.93 -0.20 -10.22
CA ILE A 313 8.92 -0.90 -11.02
C ILE A 313 7.99 -1.66 -10.10
N GLN A 314 6.69 -1.37 -10.26
CA GLN A 314 5.63 -2.15 -9.64
C GLN A 314 5.22 -3.28 -10.59
N PHE A 315 5.33 -4.53 -10.12
CA PHE A 315 4.83 -5.70 -10.82
C PHE A 315 3.57 -6.19 -10.13
N THR A 316 2.57 -6.53 -10.92
CA THR A 316 1.32 -7.10 -10.45
C THR A 316 1.06 -8.45 -11.11
N ARG A 317 0.24 -9.28 -10.44
CA ARG A 317 -0.11 -10.59 -10.99
C ARG A 317 -0.90 -10.45 -12.27
N SER A 318 -0.55 -11.27 -13.25
CA SER A 318 -1.20 -11.32 -14.56
C SER A 318 -2.01 -12.59 -14.72
N VAL A 319 -3.23 -12.48 -15.21
CA VAL A 319 -4.12 -13.63 -15.46
C VAL A 319 -4.44 -13.68 -16.94
N ALA A 320 -3.96 -14.72 -17.63
CA ALA A 320 -4.10 -14.88 -19.08
C ALA A 320 -3.60 -13.67 -19.91
N GLY A 321 -2.59 -12.97 -19.40
CA GLY A 321 -2.02 -11.77 -20.02
C GLY A 321 -2.71 -10.45 -19.61
N VAL A 322 -3.75 -10.49 -18.79
CA VAL A 322 -4.38 -9.31 -18.21
C VAL A 322 -3.72 -9.01 -16.87
N PRO A 323 -2.98 -7.91 -16.70
CA PRO A 323 -2.36 -7.57 -15.43
C PRO A 323 -3.41 -7.15 -14.41
N ALA A 324 -3.15 -7.41 -13.12
CA ALA A 324 -3.90 -6.74 -12.07
C ALA A 324 -3.54 -5.25 -12.08
N THR A 325 -4.54 -4.40 -12.03
CA THR A 325 -4.32 -2.95 -12.01
C THR A 325 -3.63 -2.56 -10.72
N TYR A 326 -2.45 -1.95 -10.82
CA TYR A 326 -1.74 -1.41 -9.65
C TYR A 326 -2.51 -0.21 -9.09
N ARG A 327 -2.62 -0.17 -7.78
CA ARG A 327 -3.22 0.94 -7.03
C ARG A 327 -2.41 1.20 -5.79
N GLU A 328 -2.20 2.44 -5.50
CA GLU A 328 -1.67 2.84 -4.21
C GLU A 328 -2.74 2.70 -3.15
N GLU A 329 -2.50 1.85 -2.17
CA GLU A 329 -3.43 1.61 -1.06
C GLU A 329 -3.07 2.57 0.08
N HIS A 330 -3.85 3.65 0.22
CA HIS A 330 -3.72 4.54 1.39
C HIS A 330 -4.56 4.02 2.55
N TYR A 331 -3.87 3.66 3.61
CA TYR A 331 -4.47 3.27 4.90
C TYR A 331 -4.41 4.41 5.91
N ASP A 332 -5.01 5.54 5.59
CA ASP A 332 -4.97 6.72 6.46
C ASP A 332 -5.77 6.57 7.76
N GLY A 333 -6.37 5.41 7.99
CA GLY A 333 -7.24 5.17 9.14
C GLY A 333 -8.53 5.98 9.11
N ILE A 334 -8.54 7.14 8.48
CA ILE A 334 -9.69 8.01 8.32
C ILE A 334 -9.75 8.44 6.86
N GLY A 335 -10.79 8.02 6.12
CA GLY A 335 -11.00 8.49 4.75
C GLY A 335 -11.27 9.99 4.69
N ALA A 336 -11.16 10.58 3.51
CA ALA A 336 -11.50 12.00 3.27
C ALA A 336 -12.97 12.35 3.67
N ASP A 337 -13.82 11.34 3.81
CA ASP A 337 -15.20 11.43 4.30
C ASP A 337 -15.31 11.38 5.84
N GLY A 338 -14.19 11.42 6.58
CA GLY A 338 -14.16 11.37 8.03
C GLY A 338 -14.50 10.00 8.63
N ARG A 339 -14.65 8.96 7.81
CA ARG A 339 -14.93 7.59 8.28
C ARG A 339 -13.64 6.84 8.50
N GLU A 340 -13.59 6.06 9.60
CA GLU A 340 -12.53 5.07 9.77
C GLU A 340 -12.60 4.07 8.61
N ARG A 341 -11.57 4.03 7.79
CA ARG A 341 -11.37 2.98 6.79
C ARG A 341 -10.55 1.90 7.43
N TYR A 342 -11.15 0.74 7.55
CA TYR A 342 -10.39 -0.44 7.94
C TYR A 342 -9.53 -0.84 6.73
N ALA A 343 -8.24 -1.11 6.98
CA ALA A 343 -7.43 -1.78 5.99
C ALA A 343 -8.16 -3.04 5.53
N PRO A 344 -8.22 -3.35 4.23
CA PRO A 344 -8.78 -4.61 3.79
C PRO A 344 -8.09 -5.73 4.55
N ALA A 345 -8.86 -6.76 4.90
CA ALA A 345 -8.31 -7.91 5.63
C ALA A 345 -7.06 -8.48 4.95
N TYR A 346 -6.94 -8.21 3.65
CA TYR A 346 -5.81 -8.60 2.81
C TYR A 346 -5.48 -7.49 1.83
N PRO A 347 -4.30 -6.85 1.94
CA PRO A 347 -3.83 -5.86 0.97
C PRO A 347 -3.67 -6.49 -0.42
N GLN A 348 -3.64 -5.66 -1.44
CA GLN A 348 -3.40 -6.10 -2.81
C GLN A 348 -2.01 -6.73 -2.92
N GLU A 349 -1.89 -7.85 -3.66
CA GLU A 349 -0.58 -8.39 -4.01
C GLU A 349 0.13 -7.44 -4.95
N SER A 350 1.36 -7.07 -4.60
CA SER A 350 2.25 -6.25 -5.42
C SER A 350 3.70 -6.62 -5.16
N ILE A 351 4.53 -6.40 -6.15
CA ILE A 351 5.98 -6.53 -6.05
C ILE A 351 6.59 -5.21 -6.49
N GLU A 352 7.25 -4.56 -5.57
CA GLU A 352 8.07 -3.38 -5.85
C GLU A 352 9.51 -3.81 -6.06
N MET A 353 10.15 -3.29 -7.12
CA MET A 353 11.57 -3.54 -7.38
C MET A 353 12.28 -2.25 -7.75
N ASP A 354 13.44 -2.04 -7.15
CA ASP A 354 14.41 -1.06 -7.61
C ASP A 354 15.45 -1.75 -8.47
N ILE A 355 15.67 -1.23 -9.67
CA ILE A 355 16.50 -1.86 -10.69
C ILE A 355 17.50 -0.85 -11.25
N ARG A 356 18.77 -1.26 -11.31
CA ARG A 356 19.88 -0.50 -11.85
C ARG A 356 20.70 -1.33 -12.84
N ASP A 357 21.77 -0.76 -13.37
CA ASP A 357 22.72 -1.48 -14.23
C ASP A 357 23.31 -2.74 -13.58
N SER A 358 23.35 -2.80 -12.25
CA SER A 358 23.82 -3.96 -11.49
C SER A 358 22.78 -5.06 -11.31
N GLY A 359 21.55 -4.86 -11.75
CA GLY A 359 20.42 -5.75 -11.57
C GLY A 359 19.43 -5.26 -10.51
N VAL A 360 18.66 -6.18 -9.93
CA VAL A 360 17.72 -5.87 -8.83
C VAL A 360 18.50 -5.50 -7.59
N THR A 361 18.26 -4.31 -7.06
CA THR A 361 18.89 -3.82 -5.83
C THR A 361 17.96 -3.93 -4.63
N TYR A 362 16.64 -3.84 -4.86
CA TYR A 362 15.60 -4.03 -3.87
C TYR A 362 14.42 -4.79 -4.47
N MET A 363 13.76 -5.62 -3.69
CA MET A 363 12.45 -6.19 -3.98
C MET A 363 11.66 -6.32 -2.69
N TYR A 364 10.43 -5.84 -2.72
CA TYR A 364 9.45 -6.09 -1.68
C TYR A 364 8.19 -6.69 -2.29
N TRP A 365 7.92 -7.96 -1.98
CA TRP A 365 6.71 -8.64 -2.41
C TRP A 365 5.73 -8.69 -1.25
N SER A 366 4.68 -7.91 -1.37
CA SER A 366 3.58 -7.86 -0.41
C SER A 366 2.51 -8.88 -0.75
N THR A 367 2.03 -9.58 0.25
CA THR A 367 0.84 -10.42 0.17
C THR A 367 0.91 -11.51 -0.92
N PRO A 368 1.95 -12.37 -0.93
CA PRO A 368 2.07 -13.43 -1.92
C PRO A 368 0.77 -14.25 -2.04
N SER A 369 0.30 -14.48 -3.25
CA SER A 369 -0.91 -15.24 -3.53
C SER A 369 -0.69 -16.33 -4.57
N GLU A 370 -1.68 -17.17 -4.79
CA GLU A 370 -1.71 -18.23 -5.80
C GLU A 370 -3.01 -18.13 -6.59
N LEU A 371 -2.90 -18.30 -7.90
CA LEU A 371 -4.07 -18.49 -8.75
C LEU A 371 -4.64 -19.88 -8.52
N GLY A 372 -5.92 -19.95 -8.18
CA GLY A 372 -6.68 -21.18 -8.01
C GLY A 372 -7.32 -21.67 -9.30
N ARG A 373 -8.55 -22.15 -9.19
CA ARG A 373 -9.30 -22.65 -10.35
C ARG A 373 -9.76 -21.49 -11.24
N THR A 374 -9.69 -21.67 -12.54
CA THR A 374 -10.41 -20.82 -13.48
C THR A 374 -11.92 -21.14 -13.38
N LEU A 375 -12.69 -20.16 -12.95
CA LEU A 375 -14.14 -20.26 -12.78
C LEU A 375 -14.86 -20.03 -14.12
N ASN A 376 -14.36 -19.10 -14.91
CA ASN A 376 -14.77 -18.89 -16.30
C ASN A 376 -13.54 -18.48 -17.12
N GLU A 377 -13.34 -19.07 -18.28
CA GLU A 377 -12.16 -18.81 -19.12
C GLU A 377 -12.26 -17.52 -19.95
N ASN A 378 -13.48 -17.02 -20.19
CA ASN A 378 -13.70 -15.79 -20.95
C ASN A 378 -15.12 -15.27 -20.74
N VAL A 379 -15.28 -14.23 -19.93
CA VAL A 379 -16.59 -13.63 -19.63
C VAL A 379 -16.98 -12.52 -20.61
N THR A 380 -18.28 -12.24 -20.68
CA THR A 380 -18.77 -11.05 -21.38
C THR A 380 -18.43 -9.82 -20.58
N LEU A 381 -17.75 -8.87 -21.20
CA LEU A 381 -17.55 -7.56 -20.64
C LEU A 381 -18.64 -6.58 -21.09
N MET A 382 -18.97 -5.64 -20.22
CA MET A 382 -19.85 -4.52 -20.51
C MET A 382 -19.29 -3.67 -21.65
N PRO A 383 -20.08 -3.25 -22.64
CA PRO A 383 -19.63 -2.31 -23.66
C PRO A 383 -19.06 -1.01 -23.04
N PHE A 384 -17.99 -0.46 -23.63
CA PHE A 384 -17.32 0.71 -23.08
C PHE A 384 -18.22 1.93 -22.87
N GLU A 385 -19.18 2.15 -23.75
CA GLU A 385 -20.16 3.23 -23.62
C GLU A 385 -20.99 3.09 -22.33
N GLN A 386 -21.36 1.87 -21.97
CA GLN A 386 -22.09 1.61 -20.72
C GLN A 386 -21.17 1.78 -19.49
N VAL A 387 -19.88 1.45 -19.61
CA VAL A 387 -18.90 1.73 -18.57
C VAL A 387 -18.81 3.24 -18.32
N VAL A 388 -18.75 4.05 -19.40
CA VAL A 388 -18.73 5.52 -19.30
C VAL A 388 -20.01 6.07 -18.66
N GLU A 389 -21.18 5.57 -19.04
CA GLU A 389 -22.45 5.95 -18.40
C GLU A 389 -22.42 5.66 -16.90
N ARG A 390 -21.97 4.46 -16.52
CA ARG A 390 -21.80 4.08 -15.11
C ARG A 390 -20.82 4.96 -14.36
N PHE A 391 -19.67 5.23 -14.98
CA PHE A 391 -18.69 6.14 -14.40
C PHE A 391 -19.32 7.51 -14.10
N CYS A 392 -20.00 8.12 -15.06
CA CYS A 392 -20.61 9.44 -14.87
C CYS A 392 -21.64 9.47 -13.72
N ASP A 393 -22.44 8.41 -13.58
CA ASP A 393 -23.43 8.30 -12.51
C ASP A 393 -22.78 8.10 -11.13
N GLN A 394 -21.76 7.26 -11.06
CA GLN A 394 -21.16 6.85 -9.79
C GLN A 394 -20.12 7.83 -9.25
N ILE A 395 -19.32 8.44 -10.13
CA ILE A 395 -18.25 9.34 -9.69
C ILE A 395 -18.77 10.57 -8.93
N LEU A 396 -19.93 11.09 -9.32
CA LEU A 396 -20.55 12.20 -8.60
C LEU A 396 -20.98 11.81 -7.19
N TYR A 397 -21.37 10.56 -7.00
CA TYR A 397 -21.77 10.05 -5.68
C TYR A 397 -20.55 9.72 -4.79
N SER A 398 -19.57 9.02 -5.34
CA SER A 398 -18.41 8.54 -4.57
C SER A 398 -17.39 9.63 -4.26
N ALA A 399 -17.19 10.60 -5.16
CA ALA A 399 -16.17 11.63 -5.03
C ALA A 399 -16.71 13.00 -4.56
N THR A 400 -18.06 13.14 -4.40
CA THR A 400 -18.64 14.38 -3.83
C THR A 400 -18.15 14.54 -2.39
N PRO A 401 -17.53 15.70 -2.03
CA PRO A 401 -17.04 15.94 -0.69
C PRO A 401 -18.16 15.75 0.35
N ALA A 402 -17.88 15.05 1.45
CA ALA A 402 -18.70 15.17 2.64
C ALA A 402 -18.65 16.66 3.10
N VAL A 403 -19.77 17.19 3.60
CA VAL A 403 -19.97 18.61 3.98
C VAL A 403 -18.94 19.15 5.00
N GLU A 404 -18.01 18.33 5.45
CA GLU A 404 -17.00 18.64 6.46
C GLU A 404 -15.60 18.95 5.91
N GLU A 405 -15.38 18.93 4.59
CA GLU A 405 -14.17 19.52 4.03
C GLU A 405 -14.19 21.02 4.37
N THR A 406 -13.33 21.38 5.27
CA THR A 406 -13.12 22.69 5.93
C THR A 406 -13.81 23.88 5.20
N ASP A 407 -14.47 24.77 5.93
CA ASP A 407 -15.14 26.01 5.43
C ASP A 407 -14.29 26.84 4.43
N SER A 408 -13.05 26.45 4.17
CA SER A 408 -12.08 27.12 3.31
C SER A 408 -12.03 26.59 1.87
N VAL A 409 -12.45 25.34 1.61
CA VAL A 409 -12.50 24.81 0.24
C VAL A 409 -13.76 25.29 -0.46
N ILE A 410 -13.59 26.05 -1.54
CA ILE A 410 -14.71 26.62 -2.30
C ILE A 410 -15.04 25.82 -3.55
N LYS A 411 -14.10 25.03 -4.04
CA LYS A 411 -14.32 24.17 -5.20
C LYS A 411 -13.34 22.98 -5.19
N LYS A 412 -13.84 21.79 -5.54
CA LYS A 412 -13.09 20.60 -5.85
C LYS A 412 -13.24 20.26 -7.32
N THR A 413 -12.15 20.02 -8.02
CA THR A 413 -12.18 19.54 -9.40
C THR A 413 -11.41 18.23 -9.47
N LEU A 414 -12.06 17.20 -9.95
CA LEU A 414 -11.46 15.90 -10.22
C LEU A 414 -11.14 15.82 -11.71
N TYR A 415 -9.88 15.59 -12.03
CA TYR A 415 -9.40 15.33 -13.38
C TYR A 415 -9.15 13.84 -13.52
N ILE A 416 -9.80 13.20 -14.49
CA ILE A 416 -9.51 11.82 -14.88
C ILE A 416 -8.66 11.87 -16.16
N ASP A 417 -7.46 11.32 -16.09
CA ASP A 417 -6.46 11.35 -17.16
C ASP A 417 -6.06 9.95 -17.64
N ARG A 418 -6.40 8.89 -16.90
CA ARG A 418 -6.11 7.50 -17.27
C ARG A 418 -7.24 6.58 -16.87
N ILE A 419 -7.63 5.65 -17.76
CA ILE A 419 -8.66 4.65 -17.56
C ILE A 419 -8.09 3.30 -17.98
N GLU A 420 -8.04 2.32 -17.10
CA GLU A 420 -7.44 1.03 -17.36
C GLU A 420 -8.44 -0.12 -17.23
N LEU A 421 -8.41 -1.05 -18.17
CA LEU A 421 -8.99 -2.36 -18.04
C LEU A 421 -7.93 -3.34 -17.56
N GLY A 422 -8.08 -3.83 -16.33
CA GLY A 422 -7.17 -4.79 -15.72
C GLY A 422 -7.93 -5.80 -14.87
N MET A 423 -7.20 -6.56 -14.06
CA MET A 423 -7.82 -7.45 -13.07
C MET A 423 -7.87 -6.76 -11.71
N VAL A 424 -8.93 -6.99 -10.95
CA VAL A 424 -8.98 -6.65 -9.52
C VAL A 424 -9.34 -7.88 -8.71
N ARG A 425 -8.83 -7.93 -7.49
CA ARG A 425 -9.20 -8.99 -6.55
C ARG A 425 -10.47 -8.59 -5.82
N ALA A 426 -11.52 -9.35 -5.96
CA ALA A 426 -12.81 -9.12 -5.34
C ALA A 426 -13.19 -10.28 -4.41
N LEU A 427 -13.84 -9.95 -3.29
CA LEU A 427 -14.41 -10.96 -2.39
C LEU A 427 -15.66 -11.56 -3.01
N GLN A 428 -15.79 -12.89 -2.99
CA GLN A 428 -17.01 -13.53 -3.44
C GLN A 428 -18.17 -13.18 -2.52
N ARG A 429 -19.32 -12.88 -3.12
CA ARG A 429 -20.51 -12.49 -2.37
C ARG A 429 -20.92 -13.57 -1.36
N GLY A 430 -21.07 -13.18 -0.10
CA GLY A 430 -21.46 -14.08 0.98
C GLY A 430 -20.29 -14.87 1.58
N SER A 431 -19.08 -14.69 1.08
CA SER A 431 -17.85 -15.21 1.67
C SER A 431 -17.07 -14.09 2.34
N VAL A 432 -16.20 -14.44 3.29
CA VAL A 432 -15.20 -13.57 3.92
C VAL A 432 -13.77 -14.06 3.67
N GLU A 433 -13.62 -15.16 2.94
CA GLU A 433 -12.34 -15.83 2.73
C GLU A 433 -12.08 -16.22 1.27
N GLU A 434 -13.13 -16.23 0.42
CA GLU A 434 -13.02 -16.65 -0.98
C GLU A 434 -12.88 -15.42 -1.88
N TRP A 435 -11.77 -15.34 -2.57
CA TRP A 435 -11.43 -14.23 -3.45
C TRP A 435 -11.32 -14.69 -4.89
N VAL A 436 -11.66 -13.79 -5.79
CA VAL A 436 -11.51 -13.98 -7.23
C VAL A 436 -10.82 -12.78 -7.88
N MET A 437 -10.07 -13.04 -8.92
CA MET A 437 -9.63 -12.02 -9.86
C MET A 437 -10.69 -11.86 -10.93
N VAL A 438 -11.17 -10.63 -11.11
CA VAL A 438 -12.21 -10.26 -12.08
C VAL A 438 -11.74 -9.09 -12.94
N PRO A 439 -12.14 -9.02 -14.22
CA PRO A 439 -11.88 -7.84 -15.04
C PRO A 439 -12.61 -6.61 -14.47
N ALA A 440 -11.91 -5.49 -14.39
CA ALA A 440 -12.47 -4.24 -13.89
C ALA A 440 -11.85 -3.03 -14.59
N TRP A 441 -12.63 -1.96 -14.65
CA TRP A 441 -12.21 -0.64 -15.11
C TRP A 441 -11.80 0.21 -13.93
N THR A 442 -10.59 0.73 -13.95
CA THR A 442 -10.07 1.62 -12.91
C THR A 442 -9.83 3.00 -13.48
N PHE A 443 -10.29 4.03 -12.77
CA PHE A 443 -10.22 5.43 -13.19
C PHE A 443 -9.22 6.17 -12.30
N PHE A 444 -8.16 6.68 -12.91
CA PHE A 444 -7.07 7.41 -12.26
C PHE A 444 -7.07 8.88 -12.66
N GLY A 445 -6.36 9.68 -11.87
CA GLY A 445 -6.25 11.10 -12.14
C GLY A 445 -5.72 11.89 -10.95
N ARG A 446 -6.14 13.16 -10.85
CA ARG A 446 -5.75 14.05 -9.76
C ARG A 446 -6.91 14.89 -9.26
N THR A 447 -6.78 15.37 -8.03
CA THR A 447 -7.73 16.31 -7.41
C THR A 447 -7.12 17.70 -7.29
N VAL A 448 -7.88 18.72 -7.63
CA VAL A 448 -7.54 20.12 -7.39
C VAL A 448 -8.55 20.72 -6.43
N LEU A 449 -8.07 21.19 -5.28
CA LEU A 449 -8.86 21.89 -4.26
C LEU A 449 -8.59 23.39 -4.34
N GLN A 450 -9.62 24.19 -4.58
CA GLN A 450 -9.52 25.63 -4.58
C GLN A 450 -9.98 26.19 -3.24
N TYR A 451 -9.18 27.06 -2.64
CA TYR A 451 -9.38 27.62 -1.33
C TYR A 451 -9.81 29.08 -1.39
N ALA A 452 -10.71 29.52 -0.47
CA ALA A 452 -11.09 30.92 -0.29
C ALA A 452 -9.98 31.77 0.37
N GLY A 453 -9.00 31.14 0.99
CA GLY A 453 -7.91 31.75 1.76
C GLY A 453 -6.76 30.78 1.92
N PRO A 454 -5.82 31.02 2.86
CA PRO A 454 -4.70 30.12 3.09
C PRO A 454 -5.20 28.72 3.52
N GLU A 455 -4.52 27.70 3.07
CA GLU A 455 -4.80 26.31 3.41
C GLU A 455 -4.51 26.08 4.91
N PRO A 456 -5.43 25.40 5.67
CA PRO A 456 -5.29 25.24 7.13
C PRO A 456 -4.11 24.37 7.58
N GLY A 457 -3.68 23.40 6.75
CA GLY A 457 -2.57 22.49 7.04
C GLY A 457 -1.17 23.07 6.73
N GLY A 458 -1.12 24.28 6.09
CA GLY A 458 0.13 24.91 5.71
C GLY A 458 0.77 24.37 4.43
N TYR A 459 0.04 23.56 3.65
CA TYR A 459 0.52 23.13 2.34
C TYR A 459 0.64 24.31 1.36
N PRO A 460 1.66 24.31 0.50
CA PRO A 460 1.83 25.39 -0.46
C PRO A 460 0.69 25.43 -1.48
N LEU A 461 0.05 26.57 -1.64
CA LEU A 461 -0.93 26.79 -2.69
C LEU A 461 -0.25 27.42 -3.90
N ASN A 462 -0.77 27.11 -5.10
CA ASN A 462 -0.35 27.76 -6.32
C ASN A 462 -0.87 29.22 -6.42
N GLU A 463 -0.53 29.92 -7.48
CA GLU A 463 -0.93 31.31 -7.72
C GLU A 463 -2.46 31.54 -7.80
N ASN A 464 -3.23 30.48 -8.02
CA ASN A 464 -4.70 30.48 -8.07
C ASN A 464 -5.37 30.13 -6.73
N ASN A 465 -4.61 30.00 -5.65
CA ASN A 465 -5.03 29.47 -4.36
C ASN A 465 -5.53 28.01 -4.46
N GLU A 466 -4.86 27.18 -5.26
CA GLU A 466 -5.20 25.80 -5.44
C GLU A 466 -4.13 24.88 -4.84
N TYR A 467 -4.56 23.81 -4.20
CA TYR A 467 -3.75 22.66 -3.86
C TYR A 467 -4.02 21.56 -4.88
N VAL A 468 -2.99 21.05 -5.50
CA VAL A 468 -3.06 19.95 -6.46
C VAL A 468 -2.57 18.69 -5.73
N SER A 469 -3.45 17.71 -5.62
CA SER A 469 -3.12 16.38 -5.10
C SER A 469 -2.93 15.45 -6.29
N GLU A 470 -1.69 15.13 -6.60
CA GLU A 470 -1.30 14.15 -7.60
C GLU A 470 -0.78 12.91 -6.87
N MET A 471 -1.49 11.80 -7.02
CA MET A 471 -1.10 10.50 -6.47
C MET A 471 -1.23 9.48 -7.59
N PRO A 472 -0.14 9.12 -8.28
CA PRO A 472 -0.17 8.36 -9.52
C PRO A 472 -0.87 7.01 -9.46
N GLY A 473 -0.84 6.37 -8.29
CA GLY A 473 -1.51 5.08 -8.04
C GLY A 473 -2.90 5.19 -7.44
N TYR A 474 -3.41 6.41 -7.17
CA TYR A 474 -4.71 6.57 -6.52
C TYR A 474 -5.87 6.42 -7.49
N SER A 475 -6.76 5.46 -7.22
CA SER A 475 -7.96 5.22 -8.02
C SER A 475 -9.18 5.94 -7.43
N TYR A 476 -9.89 6.70 -8.28
CA TYR A 476 -11.09 7.44 -7.89
C TYR A 476 -12.36 6.62 -8.01
N LEU A 477 -12.38 5.64 -8.88
CA LEU A 477 -13.49 4.71 -9.05
C LEU A 477 -12.97 3.40 -9.66
N ILE A 478 -13.55 2.29 -9.24
CA ILE A 478 -13.33 0.99 -9.84
C ILE A 478 -14.69 0.38 -10.17
N LEU A 479 -14.88 -0.03 -11.41
CA LEU A 479 -16.10 -0.67 -11.89
C LEU A 479 -15.79 -2.09 -12.36
N ASN A 480 -16.49 -3.07 -11.82
CA ASN A 480 -16.47 -4.42 -12.35
C ASN A 480 -16.87 -4.38 -13.83
N ALA A 481 -16.00 -4.85 -14.71
CA ALA A 481 -16.22 -4.79 -16.15
C ALA A 481 -17.31 -5.76 -16.62
N VAL A 482 -17.77 -6.68 -15.78
CA VAL A 482 -18.78 -7.69 -16.09
C VAL A 482 -20.18 -7.16 -15.82
N ASP A 483 -20.43 -6.58 -14.62
CA ASP A 483 -21.75 -6.20 -14.18
C ASP A 483 -21.90 -4.71 -13.83
N GLY A 484 -20.83 -3.92 -13.93
CA GLY A 484 -20.82 -2.50 -13.63
C GLY A 484 -20.98 -2.15 -12.15
N SER A 485 -20.86 -3.12 -11.25
CA SER A 485 -20.86 -2.84 -9.82
C SER A 485 -19.60 -2.05 -9.43
N VAL A 486 -19.76 -1.15 -8.46
CA VAL A 486 -18.64 -0.42 -7.88
C VAL A 486 -17.88 -1.35 -6.97
N TYR A 487 -16.57 -1.41 -7.14
CA TYR A 487 -15.66 -2.09 -6.24
C TYR A 487 -15.05 -1.10 -5.28
N ASP A 488 -15.24 -1.31 -3.98
CA ASP A 488 -14.58 -0.54 -2.92
C ASP A 488 -13.39 -1.33 -2.37
N PRO A 489 -12.14 -0.87 -2.60
CA PRO A 489 -10.96 -1.57 -2.10
C PRO A 489 -10.93 -1.74 -0.58
N GLY A 490 -11.53 -0.80 0.16
CA GLY A 490 -11.56 -0.82 1.62
C GLY A 490 -12.41 -1.95 2.20
N VAL A 491 -13.42 -2.43 1.46
CA VAL A 491 -14.29 -3.53 1.88
C VAL A 491 -14.15 -4.77 1.00
N GLY A 492 -13.45 -4.69 -0.15
CA GLY A 492 -13.11 -5.82 -1.01
C GLY A 492 -14.21 -6.26 -1.96
N TYR A 493 -15.30 -5.51 -2.10
CA TYR A 493 -16.41 -5.83 -3.02
C TYR A 493 -17.13 -4.58 -3.50
#